data_9c2d619c16aa82ff7296a290e6883c13
#
_entry.id   9c2d619c16aa82ff7296a290e6883c13
#
_cell.length_a   1.000
_cell.length_b   1.000
_cell.length_c   1.000
_cell.angle_alpha   90.00
_cell.angle_beta   90.00
_cell.angle_gamma   90.00
#
_symmetry.space_group_name_H-M   'P 1'
#
loop_
_entity.id
_entity.type
_entity.pdbx_description
1 polymer ?
#
loop_
_entity_poly.entity_id
_entity_poly.type
_entity_poly.pdbx_seq_one_letter_code
_entity_poly.pdbx_strand_id
1 'polypeptide(L)'
;MDKIILNTDNIEKNREDILKAYAAPSKKSNKLPTPTKKQRKNLGIGKDQGICIAKYIRISPRKVRIVADLIKGKSVDDAYAILTYTPKAASPVLAKVLKSAEANAVNNNGLNREKLYVETAIANPGPVLKRYMPRAKGSASSIKKRTSHITIVLDEK
;
A
#
# COMPACT_ATOMS: atom_id res chain seq x y z
N MET A 1 9.85 -25.35 -28.16
CA MET A 1 9.08 -24.40 -27.30
C MET A 1 9.23 -23.04 -27.93
N ASP A 2 8.20 -22.60 -28.63
CA ASP A 2 8.24 -21.34 -29.35
C ASP A 2 8.34 -20.18 -28.37
N LYS A 3 9.30 -19.30 -28.64
CA LYS A 3 9.44 -18.06 -27.88
C LYS A 3 8.15 -17.25 -28.08
N ILE A 4 7.35 -17.12 -27.05
CA ILE A 4 6.19 -16.24 -27.06
C ILE A 4 6.74 -14.81 -27.20
N ILE A 5 6.76 -14.32 -28.43
CA ILE A 5 7.09 -12.94 -28.75
C ILE A 5 5.89 -12.12 -28.27
N LEU A 6 6.10 -11.31 -27.24
CA LEU A 6 5.10 -10.38 -26.69
C LEU A 6 4.89 -9.21 -27.65
N ASN A 7 4.31 -9.49 -28.82
CA ASN A 7 3.78 -8.43 -29.69
C ASN A 7 2.49 -7.89 -29.07
N THR A 8 2.20 -6.63 -29.29
CA THR A 8 1.02 -5.92 -28.73
C THR A 8 -0.30 -6.70 -28.93
N ASP A 9 -0.48 -7.32 -30.09
CA ASP A 9 -1.70 -8.03 -30.46
C ASP A 9 -1.85 -9.40 -29.77
N ASN A 10 -0.75 -10.03 -29.38
CA ASN A 10 -0.75 -11.29 -28.63
C ASN A 10 -0.84 -11.10 -27.11
N ILE A 11 -0.61 -9.88 -26.61
CA ILE A 11 -0.59 -9.58 -25.18
C ILE A 11 -2.03 -9.65 -24.62
N GLU A 12 -3.03 -9.14 -25.33
CA GLU A 12 -4.42 -9.18 -24.88
C GLU A 12 -4.98 -10.62 -24.87
N LYS A 13 -4.65 -11.39 -25.91
CA LYS A 13 -5.06 -12.80 -26.02
C LYS A 13 -4.42 -13.71 -24.96
N ASN A 14 -3.21 -13.36 -24.50
CA ASN A 14 -2.45 -14.13 -23.51
C ASN A 14 -2.48 -13.51 -22.11
N ARG A 15 -3.42 -12.59 -21.83
CA ARG A 15 -3.51 -11.88 -20.53
C ARG A 15 -3.56 -12.86 -19.35
N GLU A 16 -4.40 -13.87 -19.43
CA GLU A 16 -4.55 -14.87 -18.36
C GLU A 16 -3.29 -15.69 -18.12
N ASP A 17 -2.61 -16.11 -19.19
CA ASP A 17 -1.36 -16.87 -19.08
C ASP A 17 -0.22 -16.01 -18.51
N ILE A 18 -0.20 -14.73 -18.85
CA ILE A 18 0.75 -13.77 -18.29
C ILE A 18 0.47 -13.56 -16.79
N LEU A 19 -0.78 -13.43 -16.37
CA LEU A 19 -1.16 -13.31 -14.96
C LEU A 19 -0.80 -14.58 -14.18
N LYS A 20 -1.06 -15.77 -14.73
CA LYS A 20 -0.65 -17.05 -14.13
C LYS A 20 0.87 -17.16 -14.01
N ALA A 21 1.63 -16.68 -15.01
CA ALA A 21 3.09 -16.68 -14.98
C ALA A 21 3.67 -15.73 -13.92
N TYR A 22 2.97 -14.61 -13.61
CA TYR A 22 3.34 -13.71 -12.50
C TYR A 22 3.04 -14.30 -11.13
N ALA A 23 1.95 -15.04 -10.99
CA ALA A 23 1.57 -15.69 -9.74
C ALA A 23 2.43 -16.94 -9.43
N ALA A 24 3.10 -17.53 -10.45
CA ALA A 24 3.92 -18.71 -10.27
C ALA A 24 5.24 -18.40 -9.53
N PRO A 25 5.70 -19.28 -8.61
CA PRO A 25 6.97 -19.09 -7.93
C PRO A 25 8.14 -19.12 -8.92
N SER A 26 9.03 -18.14 -8.78
CA SER A 26 10.16 -17.90 -9.67
C SER A 26 11.18 -19.05 -9.68
N LYS A 27 11.17 -19.92 -10.69
CA LYS A 27 12.24 -20.87 -10.96
C LYS A 27 13.34 -20.21 -11.80
N LYS A 28 14.60 -20.47 -11.46
CA LYS A 28 15.79 -19.71 -11.97
C LYS A 28 16.02 -19.71 -13.47
N SER A 29 15.47 -20.61 -14.28
CA SER A 29 15.91 -20.81 -15.65
C SER A 29 14.82 -20.87 -16.75
N ASN A 30 13.53 -20.96 -16.42
CA ASN A 30 12.46 -21.06 -17.41
C ASN A 30 11.34 -20.02 -17.16
N LYS A 31 11.72 -18.78 -16.89
CA LYS A 31 10.74 -17.70 -16.76
C LYS A 31 10.25 -17.28 -18.14
N LEU A 32 8.93 -17.22 -18.29
CA LEU A 32 8.35 -16.43 -19.36
C LEU A 32 8.87 -14.99 -19.29
N PRO A 33 9.17 -14.35 -20.45
CA PRO A 33 9.62 -12.97 -20.46
C PRO A 33 8.58 -12.08 -19.76
N THR A 34 9.01 -11.40 -18.70
CA THR A 34 8.12 -10.49 -17.97
C THR A 34 7.81 -9.27 -18.84
N PRO A 35 6.54 -8.86 -18.97
CA PRO A 35 6.21 -7.69 -19.78
C PRO A 35 6.86 -6.43 -19.22
N THR A 36 7.27 -5.55 -20.11
CA THR A 36 7.86 -4.25 -19.79
C THR A 36 6.85 -3.39 -19.03
N LYS A 37 7.33 -2.33 -18.34
CA LYS A 37 6.48 -1.38 -17.62
C LYS A 37 5.37 -0.77 -18.50
N LYS A 38 5.70 -0.47 -19.78
CA LYS A 38 4.76 0.05 -20.77
C LYS A 38 3.68 -0.97 -21.13
N GLN A 39 4.07 -2.21 -21.38
CA GLN A 39 3.15 -3.31 -21.68
C GLN A 39 2.23 -3.63 -20.50
N ARG A 40 2.76 -3.65 -19.26
CA ARG A 40 1.94 -3.83 -18.05
C ARG A 40 0.88 -2.73 -17.90
N LYS A 41 1.25 -1.47 -18.19
CA LYS A 41 0.32 -0.35 -18.14
C LYS A 41 -0.80 -0.49 -19.18
N ASN A 42 -0.49 -0.95 -20.39
CA ASN A 42 -1.48 -1.15 -21.46
C ASN A 42 -2.42 -2.33 -21.15
N LEU A 43 -1.91 -3.37 -20.50
CA LEU A 43 -2.68 -4.55 -20.08
C LEU A 43 -3.52 -4.32 -18.82
N GLY A 44 -3.37 -3.16 -18.16
CA GLY A 44 -4.01 -2.91 -16.87
C GLY A 44 -3.49 -3.78 -15.72
N ILE A 45 -2.38 -4.49 -15.88
CA ILE A 45 -1.80 -5.33 -14.82
C ILE A 45 -1.34 -4.47 -13.67
N GLY A 46 -1.85 -4.75 -12.47
CA GLY A 46 -1.57 -3.96 -11.26
C GLY A 46 -2.42 -2.70 -11.10
N LYS A 47 -3.53 -2.59 -11.86
CA LYS A 47 -4.56 -1.57 -11.68
C LYS A 47 -5.77 -2.10 -10.91
N ASP A 48 -5.66 -3.28 -10.35
CA ASP A 48 -6.75 -3.96 -9.68
C ASP A 48 -6.95 -3.47 -8.24
N GLN A 49 -6.03 -2.63 -7.73
CA GLN A 49 -6.03 -2.17 -6.34
C GLN A 49 -5.73 -0.69 -6.22
N GLY A 50 -6.44 -0.01 -5.32
CA GLY A 50 -6.18 1.37 -4.95
C GLY A 50 -5.09 1.48 -3.88
N ILE A 51 -3.87 1.83 -4.24
CA ILE A 51 -2.74 1.87 -3.30
C ILE A 51 -2.36 3.31 -2.97
N CYS A 52 -2.18 3.57 -1.67
CA CYS A 52 -1.57 4.80 -1.18
C CYS A 52 -0.47 4.53 -0.15
N ILE A 53 0.67 5.18 -0.32
CA ILE A 53 1.81 5.08 0.59
C ILE A 53 2.18 6.47 1.10
N ALA A 54 1.98 6.70 2.40
CA ALA A 54 2.41 7.90 3.09
C ALA A 54 3.72 7.64 3.83
N LYS A 55 4.78 8.37 3.45
CA LYS A 55 6.12 8.20 4.02
C LYS A 55 6.42 9.27 5.06
N TYR A 56 7.32 8.95 6.01
CA TYR A 56 7.89 9.88 7.00
C TYR A 56 6.87 10.54 7.94
N ILE A 57 5.78 9.86 8.27
CA ILE A 57 4.78 10.34 9.21
C ILE A 57 5.40 10.40 10.62
N ARG A 58 5.28 11.57 11.31
CA ARG A 58 5.87 11.85 12.63
C ARG A 58 5.09 11.21 13.79
N ILE A 59 4.69 9.95 13.62
CA ILE A 59 3.99 9.14 14.63
C ILE A 59 4.69 7.78 14.72
N SER A 60 4.78 7.23 15.93
CA SER A 60 5.39 5.91 16.14
C SER A 60 4.57 4.81 15.43
N PRO A 61 5.21 3.84 14.73
CA PRO A 61 4.51 2.75 14.02
C PRO A 61 3.59 1.95 14.94
N ARG A 62 3.96 1.73 16.20
CA ARG A 62 3.11 1.02 17.18
C ARG A 62 1.76 1.72 17.40
N LYS A 63 1.76 3.08 17.50
CA LYS A 63 0.54 3.86 17.68
C LYS A 63 -0.33 3.87 16.41
N VAL A 64 0.29 3.89 15.23
CA VAL A 64 -0.43 3.82 13.95
C VAL A 64 -1.03 2.44 13.73
N ARG A 65 -0.29 1.37 14.03
CA ARG A 65 -0.73 -0.01 13.81
C ARG A 65 -2.04 -0.33 14.54
N ILE A 66 -2.18 0.09 15.80
CA ILE A 66 -3.40 -0.12 16.59
C ILE A 66 -4.64 0.43 15.86
N VAL A 67 -4.53 1.60 15.22
CA VAL A 67 -5.65 2.20 14.50
C VAL A 67 -5.81 1.59 13.10
N ALA A 68 -4.71 1.22 12.45
CA ALA A 68 -4.74 0.55 11.15
C ALA A 68 -5.42 -0.82 11.23
N ASP A 69 -5.21 -1.57 12.30
CA ASP A 69 -5.83 -2.87 12.51
C ASP A 69 -7.37 -2.78 12.68
N LEU A 70 -7.90 -1.64 13.16
CA LEU A 70 -9.35 -1.43 13.31
C LEU A 70 -10.08 -1.29 11.97
N ILE A 71 -9.41 -0.74 10.96
CA ILE A 71 -10.00 -0.49 9.63
C ILE A 71 -9.76 -1.63 8.64
N LYS A 72 -8.87 -2.55 8.95
CA LYS A 72 -8.56 -3.67 8.07
C LYS A 72 -9.76 -4.59 7.85
N GLY A 73 -10.05 -4.94 6.60
CA GLY A 73 -11.17 -5.79 6.19
C GLY A 73 -12.54 -5.09 6.22
N LYS A 74 -12.62 -3.80 6.53
CA LYS A 74 -13.85 -3.01 6.55
C LYS A 74 -14.12 -2.35 5.20
N SER A 75 -15.41 -2.03 4.94
CA SER A 75 -15.77 -1.17 3.82
C SER A 75 -15.13 0.21 3.97
N VAL A 76 -14.98 0.95 2.88
CA VAL A 76 -14.38 2.30 2.92
C VAL A 76 -15.21 3.25 3.80
N ASP A 77 -16.54 3.18 3.72
CA ASP A 77 -17.44 4.02 4.51
C ASP A 77 -17.38 3.69 6.01
N ASP A 78 -17.38 2.40 6.37
CA ASP A 78 -17.16 1.97 7.77
C ASP A 78 -15.79 2.40 8.29
N ALA A 79 -14.75 2.30 7.46
CA ALA A 79 -13.41 2.72 7.82
C ALA A 79 -13.34 4.22 8.14
N TYR A 80 -14.03 5.07 7.36
CA TYR A 80 -14.15 6.50 7.67
C TYR A 80 -14.89 6.75 8.97
N ALA A 81 -16.00 6.05 9.21
CA ALA A 81 -16.75 6.17 10.46
C ALA A 81 -15.87 5.80 11.67
N ILE A 82 -15.18 4.65 11.61
CA ILE A 82 -14.27 4.21 12.67
C ILE A 82 -13.17 5.24 12.92
N LEU A 83 -12.54 5.78 11.87
CA LEU A 83 -11.48 6.78 12.02
C LEU A 83 -11.96 8.10 12.59
N THR A 84 -13.20 8.50 12.29
CA THR A 84 -13.82 9.74 12.80
C THR A 84 -14.08 9.64 14.30
N TYR A 85 -14.60 8.51 14.76
CA TYR A 85 -14.94 8.32 16.19
C TYR A 85 -13.74 7.84 17.04
N THR A 86 -12.63 7.46 16.45
CA THR A 86 -11.45 7.01 17.19
C THR A 86 -10.59 8.20 17.64
N PRO A 87 -10.52 8.56 18.96
CA PRO A 87 -9.78 9.72 19.44
C PRO A 87 -8.27 9.43 19.56
N LYS A 88 -7.62 9.14 18.43
CA LYS A 88 -6.18 8.88 18.35
C LYS A 88 -5.51 9.82 17.36
N ALA A 89 -4.31 10.30 17.68
CA ALA A 89 -3.54 11.19 16.79
C ALA A 89 -3.21 10.56 15.41
N ALA A 90 -3.30 9.25 15.28
CA ALA A 90 -3.10 8.55 14.02
C ALA A 90 -4.34 8.58 13.11
N SER A 91 -5.56 8.72 13.68
CA SER A 91 -6.82 8.66 12.93
C SER A 91 -6.93 9.71 11.82
N PRO A 92 -6.68 11.02 12.05
CA PRO A 92 -6.79 12.01 10.98
C PRO A 92 -5.75 11.81 9.87
N VAL A 93 -4.60 11.23 10.20
CA VAL A 93 -3.57 10.92 9.20
C VAL A 93 -4.01 9.73 8.36
N LEU A 94 -4.51 8.64 8.98
CA LEU A 94 -5.03 7.47 8.27
C LEU A 94 -6.22 7.84 7.38
N ALA A 95 -7.13 8.72 7.82
CA ALA A 95 -8.23 9.20 7.02
C ALA A 95 -7.76 9.91 5.74
N LYS A 96 -6.70 10.72 5.80
CA LYS A 96 -6.10 11.35 4.62
C LYS A 96 -5.48 10.33 3.67
N VAL A 97 -4.79 9.32 4.20
CA VAL A 97 -4.19 8.25 3.40
C VAL A 97 -5.28 7.40 2.75
N LEU A 98 -6.35 7.08 3.48
CA LEU A 98 -7.51 6.35 2.97
C LEU A 98 -8.18 7.11 1.82
N LYS A 99 -8.41 8.43 1.98
CA LYS A 99 -8.97 9.28 0.93
C LYS A 99 -8.11 9.29 -0.34
N SER A 100 -6.79 9.30 -0.18
CA SER A 100 -5.88 9.22 -1.32
C SER A 100 -5.91 7.84 -1.99
N ALA A 101 -6.03 6.76 -1.22
CA ALA A 101 -6.15 5.40 -1.75
C ALA A 101 -7.48 5.23 -2.52
N GLU A 102 -8.59 5.75 -1.98
CA GLU A 102 -9.90 5.78 -2.63
C GLU A 102 -9.85 6.54 -3.96
N ALA A 103 -9.26 7.74 -3.97
CA ALA A 103 -9.09 8.52 -5.20
C ALA A 103 -8.24 7.76 -6.25
N ASN A 104 -7.20 7.06 -5.82
CA ASN A 104 -6.39 6.24 -6.72
C ASN A 104 -7.18 5.03 -7.26
N ALA A 105 -8.00 4.38 -6.44
CA ALA A 105 -8.86 3.28 -6.84
C ALA A 105 -9.87 3.72 -7.91
N VAL A 106 -10.61 4.78 -7.65
CA VAL A 106 -11.67 5.26 -8.53
C VAL A 106 -11.11 5.96 -9.79
N ASN A 107 -10.23 6.95 -9.63
CA ASN A 107 -9.80 7.79 -10.75
C ASN A 107 -8.76 7.12 -11.65
N ASN A 108 -7.83 6.33 -11.08
CA ASN A 108 -6.75 5.73 -11.85
C ASN A 108 -7.09 4.32 -12.34
N ASN A 109 -7.84 3.56 -11.55
CA ASN A 109 -8.13 2.16 -11.82
C ASN A 109 -9.58 1.91 -12.26
N GLY A 110 -10.49 2.89 -12.07
CA GLY A 110 -11.89 2.79 -12.48
C GLY A 110 -12.71 1.82 -11.62
N LEU A 111 -12.29 1.57 -10.38
CA LEU A 111 -12.98 0.65 -9.46
C LEU A 111 -14.25 1.30 -8.90
N ASN A 112 -15.25 0.47 -8.59
CA ASN A 112 -16.51 0.94 -8.03
C ASN A 112 -16.36 1.30 -6.55
N ARG A 113 -16.61 2.56 -6.19
CA ARG A 113 -16.49 3.05 -4.81
C ARG A 113 -17.29 2.26 -3.80
N GLU A 114 -18.51 1.83 -4.15
CA GLU A 114 -19.42 1.15 -3.23
C GLU A 114 -18.95 -0.24 -2.83
N LYS A 115 -18.13 -0.88 -3.68
CA LYS A 115 -17.59 -2.22 -3.44
C LYS A 115 -16.20 -2.21 -2.83
N LEU A 116 -15.59 -1.02 -2.65
CA LEU A 116 -14.26 -0.90 -2.11
C LEU A 116 -14.20 -1.29 -0.63
N TYR A 117 -13.21 -2.08 -0.29
CA TYR A 117 -12.88 -2.42 1.09
C TYR A 117 -11.38 -2.29 1.36
N VAL A 118 -11.02 -2.16 2.63
CA VAL A 118 -9.61 -2.09 3.05
C VAL A 118 -9.04 -3.50 3.12
N GLU A 119 -8.34 -3.92 2.08
CA GLU A 119 -7.65 -5.22 2.08
C GLU A 119 -6.50 -5.22 3.09
N THR A 120 -5.64 -4.20 2.99
CA THR A 120 -4.42 -4.14 3.77
C THR A 120 -4.17 -2.74 4.31
N ALA A 121 -3.86 -2.65 5.60
CA ALA A 121 -3.40 -1.43 6.26
C ALA A 121 -2.15 -1.76 7.09
N ILE A 122 -0.98 -1.27 6.66
CA ILE A 122 0.31 -1.59 7.26
C ILE A 122 1.02 -0.32 7.73
N ALA A 123 1.63 -0.39 8.91
CA ALA A 123 2.50 0.66 9.41
C ALA A 123 3.92 0.12 9.65
N ASN A 124 4.84 0.52 8.80
CA ASN A 124 6.25 0.16 8.87
C ASN A 124 7.07 1.24 9.59
N PRO A 125 8.16 0.87 10.26
CA PRO A 125 9.05 1.85 10.88
C PRO A 125 9.80 2.66 9.82
N GLY A 126 9.84 3.98 10.01
CA GLY A 126 10.69 4.89 9.27
C GLY A 126 11.96 5.26 10.03
N PRO A 127 12.79 6.15 9.48
CA PRO A 127 14.00 6.63 10.13
C PRO A 127 13.69 7.29 11.47
N VAL A 128 14.60 7.09 12.43
CA VAL A 128 14.46 7.64 13.77
C VAL A 128 15.27 8.93 13.88
N LEU A 129 14.61 10.02 14.24
CA LEU A 129 15.27 11.29 14.51
C LEU A 129 15.78 11.28 15.95
N LYS A 130 17.08 11.18 16.13
CA LYS A 130 17.73 11.21 17.45
C LYS A 130 17.73 12.62 17.98
N ARG A 131 17.44 12.79 19.28
CA ARG A 131 17.57 14.02 20.06
C ARG A 131 18.25 13.67 21.36
N TYR A 132 18.89 14.63 21.98
CA TYR A 132 19.60 14.46 23.24
C TYR A 132 18.91 15.27 24.32
N MET A 133 18.80 14.68 25.49
CA MET A 133 18.33 15.34 26.70
C MET A 133 19.49 15.38 27.70
N PRO A 134 19.93 16.56 28.11
CA PRO A 134 20.97 16.68 29.15
C PRO A 134 20.47 16.07 30.46
N ARG A 135 21.36 15.37 31.13
CA ARG A 135 21.13 14.72 32.43
C ARG A 135 22.19 15.17 33.44
N ALA A 136 22.02 14.70 34.69
CA ALA A 136 22.97 14.99 35.75
C ALA A 136 24.42 14.58 35.40
N LYS A 137 25.41 15.26 36.00
CA LYS A 137 26.85 15.01 35.82
C LYS A 137 27.35 15.11 34.38
N GLY A 138 26.74 15.99 33.56
CA GLY A 138 27.14 16.19 32.16
C GLY A 138 26.85 15.05 31.22
N SER A 139 26.09 14.02 31.65
CA SER A 139 25.65 12.91 30.78
C SER A 139 24.51 13.36 29.85
N ALA A 140 24.38 12.72 28.70
CA ALA A 140 23.30 12.96 27.77
C ALA A 140 22.53 11.64 27.44
N SER A 141 21.21 11.69 27.55
CA SER A 141 20.38 10.55 27.18
C SER A 141 19.71 10.79 25.81
N SER A 142 19.67 9.77 24.95
CA SER A 142 19.11 9.88 23.61
C SER A 142 17.59 9.72 23.62
N ILE A 143 16.89 10.69 23.00
CA ILE A 143 15.45 10.62 22.73
C ILE A 143 15.23 10.20 21.27
N LYS A 144 14.49 9.12 21.04
CA LYS A 144 14.18 8.60 19.72
C LYS A 144 12.81 9.12 19.24
N LYS A 145 12.79 10.15 18.38
CA LYS A 145 11.57 10.60 17.69
C LYS A 145 11.34 9.68 16.49
N ARG A 146 10.47 8.70 16.67
CA ARG A 146 10.16 7.67 15.65
C ARG A 146 9.25 8.23 14.57
N THR A 147 9.46 7.77 13.33
CA THR A 147 8.57 8.01 12.20
C THR A 147 8.00 6.68 11.70
N SER A 148 6.96 6.74 10.89
CA SER A 148 6.34 5.58 10.26
C SER A 148 6.06 5.80 8.79
N HIS A 149 6.00 4.72 8.03
CA HIS A 149 5.50 4.66 6.67
C HIS A 149 4.20 3.89 6.71
N ILE A 150 3.13 4.47 6.17
CA ILE A 150 1.79 3.91 6.16
C ILE A 150 1.47 3.49 4.73
N THR A 151 1.04 2.25 4.56
CA THR A 151 0.54 1.72 3.29
C THR A 151 -0.89 1.27 3.48
N ILE A 152 -1.80 1.77 2.67
CA ILE A 152 -3.20 1.31 2.59
C ILE A 152 -3.43 0.79 1.18
N VAL A 153 -4.02 -0.39 1.09
CA VAL A 153 -4.44 -1.05 -0.14
C VAL A 153 -5.95 -1.26 -0.07
N LEU A 154 -6.64 -0.78 -1.08
CA LEU A 154 -8.07 -0.99 -1.28
C LEU A 154 -8.26 -1.94 -2.45
N ASP A 155 -9.20 -2.86 -2.30
CA ASP A 155 -9.60 -3.79 -3.34
C ASP A 155 -11.11 -3.79 -3.50
N GLU A 156 -11.61 -4.32 -4.62
CA GLU A 156 -13.04 -4.47 -4.93
C GLU A 156 -13.50 -5.88 -4.56
N LYS A 157 -14.66 -5.94 -3.89
CA LYS A 157 -15.27 -7.19 -3.43
C LYS A 157 -16.23 -7.76 -4.46
#